data_bbafa6759536b48f70dd0dc58bb856f4
#
_entry.id   bbafa6759536b48f70dd0dc58bb856f4
#
_cell.length_a   1.000
_cell.length_b   1.000
_cell.length_c   1.000
_cell.angle_alpha   90.00
_cell.angle_beta   90.00
_cell.angle_gamma   90.00
#
_symmetry.space_group_name_H-M   'P 1'
#
loop_
_entity.id
_entity.type
_entity.pdbx_description
1 polymer ?
#
loop_
_entity_poly.entity_id
_entity_poly.type
_entity_poly.pdbx_seq_one_letter_code
_entity_poly.pdbx_strand_id
1 'polypeptide(L)'
;MASIKVIITGATGMVGEGVLFECLQNSTVSEVLIINRRHYDLDHPKLKELIVSDFFQLDQFAQKIKGYDACFFCAGVSSVGRKEEKYTYITYDTTIAFARTLLNYNNDMSFCYVSGSHTDSSEKGRMMWARVKGKTENDLTKLPFKAEYNFRPGIMLPFRGQKNWKSIYKILAKIFKTVSPKNVLTMQEVGQAMINAVTIGYPKSILEIADIKQLAKAQS
;
A
#
# COMPACT_ATOMS: atom_id res chain seq x y z
N MET A 1 10.80 21.25 1.10
CA MET A 1 9.73 20.55 1.86
C MET A 1 10.33 19.73 2.96
N ALA A 2 9.60 19.50 4.07
CA ALA A 2 10.05 18.57 5.11
C ALA A 2 10.10 17.14 4.54
N SER A 3 11.16 16.41 4.86
CA SER A 3 11.26 15.00 4.50
C SER A 3 10.33 14.15 5.36
N ILE A 4 9.81 13.06 4.81
CA ILE A 4 8.91 12.14 5.50
C ILE A 4 9.59 10.81 5.82
N LYS A 5 9.15 10.18 6.91
CA LYS A 5 9.48 8.81 7.30
C LYS A 5 8.27 7.91 7.06
N VAL A 6 8.46 6.80 6.38
CA VAL A 6 7.35 5.94 5.99
C VAL A 6 7.50 4.51 6.51
N ILE A 7 6.39 3.90 6.91
CA ILE A 7 6.28 2.47 7.16
C ILE A 7 5.72 1.81 5.90
N ILE A 8 6.31 0.71 5.46
CA ILE A 8 5.79 -0.08 4.33
C ILE A 8 5.55 -1.50 4.79
N THR A 9 4.36 -2.05 4.52
CA THR A 9 4.08 -3.48 4.69
C THR A 9 4.08 -4.19 3.35
N GLY A 10 4.35 -5.51 3.37
CA GLY A 10 4.28 -6.30 2.14
C GLY A 10 5.41 -6.07 1.15
N ALA A 11 6.58 -5.60 1.59
CA ALA A 11 7.76 -5.36 0.74
C ALA A 11 8.27 -6.63 0.04
N THR A 12 7.92 -7.82 0.52
CA THR A 12 8.20 -9.11 -0.14
C THR A 12 7.18 -9.47 -1.24
N GLY A 13 6.19 -8.63 -1.47
CA GLY A 13 5.17 -8.78 -2.51
C GLY A 13 5.39 -7.81 -3.67
N MET A 14 4.64 -8.02 -4.77
CA MET A 14 4.77 -7.24 -5.99
C MET A 14 4.58 -5.74 -5.78
N VAL A 15 3.51 -5.33 -5.10
CA VAL A 15 3.20 -3.91 -4.92
C VAL A 15 4.13 -3.27 -3.90
N GLY A 16 4.29 -3.90 -2.73
CA GLY A 16 5.12 -3.35 -1.67
C GLY A 16 6.59 -3.21 -2.07
N GLU A 17 7.14 -4.14 -2.87
CA GLU A 17 8.51 -4.03 -3.39
C GLU A 17 8.65 -2.85 -4.37
N GLY A 18 7.67 -2.65 -5.26
CA GLY A 18 7.70 -1.52 -6.17
C GLY A 18 7.58 -0.17 -5.47
N VAL A 19 6.70 -0.06 -4.49
CA VAL A 19 6.55 1.13 -3.64
C VAL A 19 7.82 1.38 -2.81
N LEU A 20 8.43 0.32 -2.27
CA LEU A 20 9.70 0.40 -1.55
C LEU A 20 10.79 1.03 -2.43
N PHE A 21 10.96 0.54 -3.66
CA PHE A 21 11.99 1.07 -4.56
C PHE A 21 11.77 2.53 -4.90
N GLU A 22 10.53 2.96 -5.10
CA GLU A 22 10.23 4.37 -5.30
C GLU A 22 10.58 5.21 -4.07
N CYS A 23 10.19 4.77 -2.87
CA CYS A 23 10.51 5.47 -1.63
C CYS A 23 12.02 5.60 -1.39
N LEU A 24 12.81 4.56 -1.69
CA LEU A 24 14.26 4.59 -1.51
C LEU A 24 14.95 5.59 -2.46
N GLN A 25 14.43 5.75 -3.69
CA GLN A 25 14.97 6.67 -4.68
C GLN A 25 14.49 8.11 -4.51
N ASN A 26 13.35 8.33 -3.84
CA ASN A 26 12.73 9.63 -3.71
C ASN A 26 13.42 10.46 -2.60
N SER A 27 13.83 11.70 -2.94
CA SER A 27 14.53 12.61 -2.00
C SER A 27 13.63 13.10 -0.86
N THR A 28 12.32 13.13 -1.06
CA THR A 28 11.35 13.54 -0.04
C THR A 28 11.23 12.49 1.08
N VAL A 29 11.58 11.23 0.81
CA VAL A 29 11.58 10.16 1.82
C VAL A 29 12.96 10.05 2.46
N SER A 30 13.07 10.31 3.77
CA SER A 30 14.32 10.23 4.52
C SER A 30 14.58 8.87 5.15
N GLU A 31 13.52 8.14 5.52
CA GLU A 31 13.60 6.84 6.17
C GLU A 31 12.44 5.95 5.76
N VAL A 32 12.72 4.67 5.54
CA VAL A 32 11.73 3.64 5.25
C VAL A 32 11.88 2.51 6.28
N LEU A 33 10.82 2.21 7.02
CA LEU A 33 10.73 1.01 7.85
C LEU A 33 9.85 -0.02 7.14
N ILE A 34 10.43 -1.11 6.68
CA ILE A 34 9.62 -2.24 6.22
C ILE A 34 9.23 -3.12 7.40
N ILE A 35 7.93 -3.44 7.49
CA ILE A 35 7.41 -4.39 8.47
C ILE A 35 6.97 -5.64 7.72
N ASN A 36 7.73 -6.71 7.89
CA ASN A 36 7.57 -7.96 7.15
C ASN A 36 7.46 -9.15 8.10
N ARG A 37 6.92 -10.27 7.60
CA ARG A 37 6.94 -11.56 8.30
C ARG A 37 8.21 -12.36 8.03
N ARG A 38 8.98 -11.97 7.02
CA ARG A 38 10.23 -12.63 6.60
C ARG A 38 11.22 -11.55 6.20
N HIS A 39 12.50 -11.82 6.40
CA HIS A 39 13.58 -10.95 5.97
C HIS A 39 13.52 -10.64 4.46
N TYR A 40 13.81 -9.39 4.14
CA TYR A 40 13.94 -8.89 2.78
C TYR A 40 15.38 -8.46 2.53
N ASP A 41 16.10 -9.23 1.74
CA ASP A 41 17.53 -9.05 1.46
C ASP A 41 17.77 -7.83 0.56
N LEU A 42 17.87 -6.66 1.18
CA LEU A 42 18.23 -5.40 0.55
C LEU A 42 18.93 -4.50 1.58
N ASP A 43 20.12 -4.02 1.24
CA ASP A 43 20.83 -3.01 2.03
C ASP A 43 20.69 -1.63 1.37
N HIS A 44 20.26 -0.63 2.15
CA HIS A 44 20.12 0.74 1.69
C HIS A 44 20.15 1.71 2.88
N PRO A 45 20.85 2.89 2.80
CA PRO A 45 21.00 3.82 3.93
C PRO A 45 19.68 4.30 4.56
N LYS A 46 18.61 4.41 3.77
CA LYS A 46 17.29 4.83 4.26
C LYS A 46 16.47 3.67 4.83
N LEU A 47 16.89 2.41 4.61
CA LEU A 47 16.06 1.23 4.89
C LEU A 47 16.33 0.70 6.30
N LYS A 48 15.24 0.51 7.04
CA LYS A 48 15.20 -0.27 8.29
C LYS A 48 14.22 -1.42 8.11
N GLU A 49 14.45 -2.51 8.82
CA GLU A 49 13.56 -3.66 8.82
C GLU A 49 13.11 -4.04 10.22
N LEU A 50 11.84 -4.39 10.33
CA LEU A 50 11.23 -4.98 11.50
C LEU A 50 10.52 -6.28 11.11
N ILE A 51 10.96 -7.38 11.68
CA ILE A 51 10.31 -8.68 11.48
C ILE A 51 9.22 -8.86 12.53
N VAL A 52 7.97 -8.99 12.06
CA VAL A 52 6.78 -9.21 12.88
C VAL A 52 6.03 -10.40 12.29
N SER A 53 6.07 -11.53 12.98
CA SER A 53 5.46 -12.78 12.52
C SER A 53 3.93 -12.69 12.49
N ASP A 54 3.35 -11.97 13.44
CA ASP A 54 1.91 -11.73 13.59
C ASP A 54 1.63 -10.23 13.77
N PHE A 55 0.95 -9.63 12.81
CA PHE A 55 0.62 -8.20 12.83
C PHE A 55 -0.32 -7.79 13.97
N PHE A 56 -1.05 -8.73 14.57
CA PHE A 56 -1.82 -8.46 15.79
C PHE A 56 -0.93 -8.19 17.02
N GLN A 57 0.34 -8.56 16.95
CA GLN A 57 1.32 -8.34 18.03
C GLN A 57 2.22 -7.11 17.78
N LEU A 58 1.85 -6.22 16.86
CA LEU A 58 2.66 -5.05 16.50
C LEU A 58 2.91 -4.12 17.69
N ASP A 59 2.00 -4.08 18.66
CA ASP A 59 2.10 -3.28 19.88
C ASP A 59 3.39 -3.56 20.68
N GLN A 60 3.91 -4.79 20.65
CA GLN A 60 5.17 -5.16 21.29
C GLN A 60 6.38 -4.38 20.75
N PHE A 61 6.24 -3.74 19.60
CA PHE A 61 7.29 -2.98 18.92
C PHE A 61 7.05 -1.46 18.93
N ALA A 62 6.27 -0.96 19.88
CA ALA A 62 5.85 0.43 20.01
C ALA A 62 6.98 1.44 19.76
N GLN A 63 8.15 1.24 20.37
CA GLN A 63 9.30 2.15 20.22
C GLN A 63 9.90 2.15 18.81
N LYS A 64 9.71 1.08 18.03
CA LYS A 64 10.25 0.96 16.67
C LYS A 64 9.30 1.52 15.60
N ILE A 65 8.01 1.64 15.90
CA ILE A 65 6.98 2.11 14.97
C ILE A 65 6.55 3.56 15.21
N LYS A 66 7.08 4.20 16.25
CA LYS A 66 6.77 5.60 16.62
C LYS A 66 7.57 6.59 15.78
N GLY A 67 6.94 7.73 15.46
CA GLY A 67 7.60 8.86 14.80
C GLY A 67 7.70 8.72 13.28
N TYR A 68 6.78 7.97 12.67
CA TYR A 68 6.60 7.88 11.23
C TYR A 68 5.41 8.74 10.77
N ASP A 69 5.56 9.38 9.63
CA ASP A 69 4.59 10.31 9.05
C ASP A 69 3.51 9.60 8.25
N ALA A 70 3.83 8.42 7.70
CA ALA A 70 2.90 7.66 6.88
C ALA A 70 3.09 6.14 6.98
N CYS A 71 2.00 5.41 6.73
CA CYS A 71 2.01 3.97 6.46
C CYS A 71 1.51 3.69 5.05
N PHE A 72 2.30 2.98 4.24
CA PHE A 72 1.92 2.43 2.95
C PHE A 72 1.62 0.94 3.13
N PHE A 73 0.35 0.63 3.37
CA PHE A 73 -0.08 -0.73 3.65
C PHE A 73 -0.31 -1.50 2.34
N CYS A 74 0.73 -2.22 1.90
CA CYS A 74 0.74 -3.02 0.67
C CYS A 74 0.63 -4.54 0.94
N ALA A 75 0.55 -4.95 2.22
CA ALA A 75 0.40 -6.37 2.55
C ALA A 75 -0.98 -6.87 2.12
N GLY A 76 -1.00 -7.99 1.43
CA GLY A 76 -2.23 -8.60 0.95
C GLY A 76 -1.98 -9.97 0.36
N VAL A 77 -3.07 -10.69 0.10
CA VAL A 77 -3.04 -12.02 -0.51
C VAL A 77 -4.06 -12.13 -1.64
N SER A 78 -3.83 -13.04 -2.58
CA SER A 78 -4.84 -13.38 -3.59
C SER A 78 -6.05 -14.04 -2.93
N SER A 79 -7.24 -13.72 -3.39
CA SER A 79 -8.49 -14.38 -2.98
C SER A 79 -8.69 -15.76 -3.63
N VAL A 80 -7.95 -16.06 -4.69
CA VAL A 80 -8.09 -17.30 -5.46
C VAL A 80 -7.83 -18.52 -4.57
N GLY A 81 -8.80 -19.43 -4.51
CA GLY A 81 -8.75 -20.65 -3.71
C GLY A 81 -8.92 -20.45 -2.20
N ARG A 82 -9.35 -19.27 -1.74
CA ARG A 82 -9.58 -18.98 -0.32
C ARG A 82 -11.08 -18.90 -0.01
N LYS A 83 -11.46 -19.43 1.14
CA LYS A 83 -12.78 -19.19 1.74
C LYS A 83 -12.87 -17.73 2.25
N GLU A 84 -14.07 -17.18 2.24
CA GLU A 84 -14.33 -15.78 2.64
C GLU A 84 -13.83 -15.47 4.05
N GLU A 85 -14.11 -16.33 5.03
CA GLU A 85 -13.66 -16.18 6.41
C GLU A 85 -12.13 -15.98 6.50
N LYS A 86 -11.35 -16.87 5.87
CA LYS A 86 -9.89 -16.77 5.87
C LYS A 86 -9.37 -15.55 5.13
N TYR A 87 -10.04 -15.14 4.05
CA TYR A 87 -9.67 -13.96 3.30
C TYR A 87 -9.97 -12.70 4.10
N THR A 88 -11.12 -12.66 4.80
CA THR A 88 -11.52 -11.56 5.71
C THR A 88 -10.51 -11.39 6.83
N TYR A 89 -10.15 -12.48 7.51
CA TYR A 89 -9.16 -12.45 8.58
C TYR A 89 -7.83 -11.83 8.11
N ILE A 90 -7.31 -12.24 6.95
CA ILE A 90 -6.03 -11.76 6.44
C ILE A 90 -6.13 -10.32 5.89
N THR A 91 -7.23 -9.98 5.23
CA THR A 91 -7.36 -8.72 4.49
C THR A 91 -7.98 -7.62 5.35
N TYR A 92 -9.04 -7.93 6.09
CA TYR A 92 -9.76 -6.96 6.90
C TYR A 92 -9.25 -6.92 8.34
N ASP A 93 -9.36 -8.03 9.10
CA ASP A 93 -9.04 -8.01 10.53
C ASP A 93 -7.59 -7.61 10.78
N THR A 94 -6.64 -8.20 10.02
CA THR A 94 -5.22 -7.87 10.12
C THR A 94 -4.94 -6.41 9.78
N THR A 95 -5.56 -5.86 8.73
CA THR A 95 -5.34 -4.46 8.31
C THR A 95 -5.87 -3.49 9.35
N ILE A 96 -7.08 -3.71 9.86
CA ILE A 96 -7.70 -2.83 10.86
C ILE A 96 -6.94 -2.88 12.19
N ALA A 97 -6.53 -4.06 12.65
CA ALA A 97 -5.72 -4.20 13.86
C ALA A 97 -4.39 -3.45 13.72
N PHE A 98 -3.69 -3.65 12.59
CA PHE A 98 -2.43 -2.96 12.30
C PHE A 98 -2.59 -1.43 12.26
N ALA A 99 -3.61 -0.94 11.56
CA ALA A 99 -3.91 0.49 11.46
C ALA A 99 -4.19 1.12 12.83
N ARG A 100 -5.01 0.47 13.66
CA ARG A 100 -5.31 0.93 15.04
C ARG A 100 -4.05 0.98 15.89
N THR A 101 -3.20 -0.03 15.84
CA THR A 101 -1.94 -0.04 16.59
C THR A 101 -1.04 1.12 16.15
N LEU A 102 -0.87 1.37 14.86
CA LEU A 102 -0.08 2.51 14.39
C LEU A 102 -0.63 3.85 14.86
N LEU A 103 -1.94 4.01 14.82
CA LEU A 103 -2.62 5.25 15.24
C LEU A 103 -2.39 5.57 16.72
N ASN A 104 -2.31 4.55 17.59
CA ASN A 104 -2.02 4.74 19.01
C ASN A 104 -0.65 5.36 19.29
N TYR A 105 0.29 5.23 18.36
CA TYR A 105 1.66 5.72 18.50
C TYR A 105 2.02 6.90 17.57
N ASN A 106 1.17 7.21 16.58
CA ASN A 106 1.43 8.21 15.54
C ASN A 106 0.13 8.96 15.19
N ASN A 107 -0.28 9.90 16.04
CA ASN A 107 -1.57 10.62 15.92
C ASN A 107 -1.70 11.44 14.62
N ASP A 108 -0.57 11.94 14.07
CA ASP A 108 -0.53 12.76 12.84
C ASP A 108 -0.13 11.95 11.61
N MET A 109 -0.24 10.63 11.68
CA MET A 109 0.11 9.73 10.57
C MET A 109 -0.95 9.77 9.46
N SER A 110 -0.49 9.70 8.21
CA SER A 110 -1.33 9.37 7.07
C SER A 110 -1.31 7.86 6.79
N PHE A 111 -2.43 7.30 6.34
CA PHE A 111 -2.52 5.87 6.04
C PHE A 111 -2.95 5.64 4.59
N CYS A 112 -2.12 4.95 3.80
CA CYS A 112 -2.42 4.59 2.42
C CYS A 112 -2.63 3.07 2.32
N TYR A 113 -3.83 2.64 1.98
CA TYR A 113 -4.18 1.23 1.80
C TYR A 113 -4.20 0.83 0.32
N VAL A 114 -3.52 -0.26 -0.03
CA VAL A 114 -3.59 -0.83 -1.38
C VAL A 114 -4.77 -1.77 -1.49
N SER A 115 -5.84 -1.25 -2.06
CA SER A 115 -7.06 -1.98 -2.38
C SER A 115 -6.97 -2.62 -3.78
N GLY A 116 -7.93 -2.36 -4.66
CA GLY A 116 -7.93 -2.86 -6.03
C GLY A 116 -9.03 -2.24 -6.87
N SER A 117 -8.82 -2.15 -8.17
CA SER A 117 -9.89 -1.75 -9.09
C SER A 117 -11.09 -2.66 -8.92
N HIS A 118 -12.29 -2.11 -9.03
CA HIS A 118 -13.57 -2.82 -8.80
C HIS A 118 -13.82 -3.26 -7.34
N THR A 119 -13.15 -2.67 -6.36
CA THR A 119 -13.51 -2.83 -4.94
C THR A 119 -14.94 -2.33 -4.73
N ASP A 120 -15.72 -3.10 -3.96
CA ASP A 120 -17.15 -2.84 -3.76
C ASP A 120 -17.41 -2.15 -2.41
N SER A 121 -17.50 -0.83 -2.44
CA SER A 121 -17.80 -0.01 -1.26
C SER A 121 -19.22 -0.23 -0.70
N SER A 122 -20.14 -0.85 -1.47
CA SER A 122 -21.47 -1.21 -0.95
C SER A 122 -21.46 -2.44 -0.04
N GLU A 123 -20.40 -3.24 -0.10
CA GLU A 123 -20.23 -4.52 0.63
C GLU A 123 -21.28 -5.60 0.28
N LYS A 124 -22.05 -5.40 -0.82
CA LYS A 124 -23.20 -6.25 -1.20
C LYS A 124 -23.01 -6.97 -2.55
N GLY A 125 -21.93 -6.69 -3.26
CA GLY A 125 -21.64 -7.26 -4.56
C GLY A 125 -21.36 -8.77 -4.52
N ARG A 126 -21.38 -9.40 -5.69
CA ARG A 126 -21.20 -10.88 -5.81
C ARG A 126 -19.77 -11.34 -5.54
N MET A 127 -18.76 -10.50 -5.83
CA MET A 127 -17.34 -10.86 -5.69
C MET A 127 -16.91 -10.71 -4.23
N MET A 128 -16.62 -11.82 -3.58
CA MET A 128 -16.19 -11.88 -2.17
C MET A 128 -15.03 -10.94 -1.87
N TRP A 129 -13.97 -10.99 -2.67
CA TRP A 129 -12.78 -10.16 -2.44
C TRP A 129 -13.06 -8.66 -2.52
N ALA A 130 -14.00 -8.27 -3.41
CA ALA A 130 -14.37 -6.88 -3.58
C ALA A 130 -15.15 -6.35 -2.37
N ARG A 131 -16.08 -7.17 -1.83
CA ARG A 131 -16.81 -6.84 -0.59
C ARG A 131 -15.88 -6.68 0.60
N VAL A 132 -14.97 -7.65 0.80
CA VAL A 132 -14.03 -7.62 1.94
C VAL A 132 -13.11 -6.41 1.86
N LYS A 133 -12.59 -6.08 0.66
CA LYS A 133 -11.78 -4.87 0.48
C LYS A 133 -12.60 -3.60 0.67
N GLY A 134 -13.85 -3.56 0.18
CA GLY A 134 -14.77 -2.44 0.39
C GLY A 134 -15.04 -2.19 1.87
N LYS A 135 -15.30 -3.25 2.64
CA LYS A 135 -15.42 -3.17 4.10
C LYS A 135 -14.14 -2.64 4.75
N THR A 136 -12.97 -3.08 4.28
CA THR A 136 -11.69 -2.60 4.81
C THR A 136 -11.52 -1.10 4.57
N GLU A 137 -11.78 -0.61 3.36
CA GLU A 137 -11.74 0.81 3.02
C GLU A 137 -12.72 1.63 3.89
N ASN A 138 -13.98 1.17 3.97
CA ASN A 138 -15.03 1.85 4.73
C ASN A 138 -14.69 1.99 6.22
N ASP A 139 -14.04 0.99 6.81
CA ASP A 139 -13.69 1.02 8.23
C ASP A 139 -12.34 1.75 8.48
N LEU A 140 -11.40 1.75 7.54
CA LEU A 140 -10.20 2.59 7.60
C LEU A 140 -10.54 4.08 7.57
N THR A 141 -11.47 4.50 6.72
CA THR A 141 -11.93 5.89 6.61
C THR A 141 -12.55 6.44 7.91
N LYS A 142 -13.03 5.56 8.81
CA LYS A 142 -13.55 5.95 10.13
C LYS A 142 -12.47 6.16 11.19
N LEU A 143 -11.24 5.72 10.93
CA LEU A 143 -10.13 5.90 11.86
C LEU A 143 -9.58 7.33 11.76
N PRO A 144 -9.26 7.98 12.89
CA PRO A 144 -8.86 9.38 12.93
C PRO A 144 -7.38 9.58 12.52
N PHE A 145 -6.99 9.07 11.35
CA PHE A 145 -5.72 9.42 10.73
C PHE A 145 -5.73 10.87 10.27
N LYS A 146 -4.57 11.50 10.19
CA LYS A 146 -4.41 12.83 9.57
C LYS A 146 -4.98 12.87 8.15
N ALA A 147 -4.73 11.80 7.39
CA ALA A 147 -5.33 11.54 6.09
C ALA A 147 -5.37 10.02 5.85
N GLU A 148 -6.40 9.56 5.15
CA GLU A 148 -6.55 8.17 4.78
C GLU A 148 -6.86 8.06 3.29
N TYR A 149 -6.14 7.18 2.57
CA TYR A 149 -6.24 7.03 1.13
C TYR A 149 -6.30 5.56 0.72
N ASN A 150 -7.35 5.20 -0.01
CA ASN A 150 -7.60 3.88 -0.57
C ASN A 150 -7.19 3.84 -2.04
N PHE A 151 -6.03 3.28 -2.32
CA PHE A 151 -5.52 3.15 -3.67
C PHE A 151 -6.16 1.94 -4.36
N ARG A 152 -6.84 2.16 -5.48
CA ARG A 152 -7.47 1.13 -6.31
C ARG A 152 -6.71 0.94 -7.62
N PRO A 153 -5.47 0.44 -7.60
CA PRO A 153 -4.72 0.19 -8.82
C PRO A 153 -5.36 -0.97 -9.60
N GLY A 154 -5.30 -0.88 -10.92
CA GLY A 154 -5.65 -1.97 -11.82
C GLY A 154 -4.43 -2.80 -12.19
N ILE A 155 -4.15 -2.90 -13.49
CA ILE A 155 -2.95 -3.58 -13.99
C ILE A 155 -1.74 -2.68 -13.77
N MET A 156 -0.68 -3.24 -13.19
CA MET A 156 0.54 -2.51 -12.88
C MET A 156 1.75 -3.11 -13.60
N LEU A 157 2.64 -2.26 -14.09
CA LEU A 157 3.94 -2.65 -14.64
C LEU A 157 5.00 -2.62 -13.53
N PRO A 158 5.94 -3.59 -13.52
CA PRO A 158 6.95 -3.68 -12.48
C PRO A 158 7.92 -2.50 -12.50
N PHE A 159 8.50 -2.23 -11.35
CA PHE A 159 9.66 -1.36 -11.23
C PHE A 159 10.90 -2.04 -11.83
N ARG A 160 11.84 -1.25 -12.36
CA ARG A 160 13.09 -1.79 -12.92
C ARG A 160 13.91 -2.44 -11.77
N GLY A 161 14.30 -3.70 -11.94
CA GLY A 161 15.07 -4.45 -10.93
C GLY A 161 14.23 -5.19 -9.90
N GLN A 162 12.91 -5.07 -9.94
CA GLN A 162 11.99 -5.76 -9.04
C GLN A 162 12.07 -7.27 -9.21
N LYS A 163 12.25 -8.00 -8.08
CA LYS A 163 12.41 -9.46 -8.04
C LYS A 163 11.07 -10.21 -7.90
N ASN A 164 10.15 -9.66 -7.09
CA ASN A 164 8.89 -10.30 -6.72
C ASN A 164 7.79 -10.12 -7.78
N TRP A 165 8.12 -10.45 -9.03
CA TRP A 165 7.24 -10.31 -10.18
C TRP A 165 7.16 -11.61 -10.99
N LYS A 166 5.98 -12.19 -11.11
CA LYS A 166 5.79 -13.39 -11.94
C LYS A 166 5.87 -13.02 -13.43
N SER A 167 6.72 -13.71 -14.20
CA SER A 167 7.01 -13.38 -15.61
C SER A 167 5.77 -13.31 -16.51
N ILE A 168 4.74 -14.11 -16.25
CA ILE A 168 3.50 -14.10 -17.04
C ILE A 168 2.77 -12.75 -16.97
N TYR A 169 2.83 -12.07 -15.84
CA TYR A 169 2.21 -10.74 -15.70
C TYR A 169 2.96 -9.68 -16.51
N LYS A 170 4.28 -9.83 -16.76
CA LYS A 170 5.03 -8.91 -17.62
C LYS A 170 4.51 -8.89 -19.04
N ILE A 171 4.18 -10.07 -19.58
CA ILE A 171 3.67 -10.20 -20.96
C ILE A 171 2.26 -9.60 -21.04
N LEU A 172 1.37 -9.98 -20.12
CA LEU A 172 0.02 -9.45 -20.05
C LEU A 172 0.01 -7.93 -19.88
N ALA A 173 0.81 -7.40 -18.95
CA ALA A 173 0.88 -5.97 -18.71
C ALA A 173 1.41 -5.17 -19.91
N LYS A 174 2.36 -5.71 -20.69
CA LYS A 174 2.81 -5.09 -21.94
C LYS A 174 1.71 -5.05 -22.99
N ILE A 175 0.95 -6.14 -23.16
CA ILE A 175 -0.19 -6.19 -24.09
C ILE A 175 -1.24 -5.16 -23.70
N PHE A 176 -1.62 -5.12 -22.42
CA PHE A 176 -2.61 -4.16 -21.92
C PHE A 176 -2.13 -2.70 -22.03
N LYS A 177 -0.84 -2.43 -21.87
CA LYS A 177 -0.29 -1.07 -22.08
C LYS A 177 -0.51 -0.58 -23.51
N THR A 178 -0.46 -1.48 -24.49
CA THR A 178 -0.67 -1.14 -25.90
C THR A 178 -2.17 -0.97 -26.23
N VAL A 179 -3.02 -1.84 -25.67
CA VAL A 179 -4.47 -1.88 -25.97
C VAL A 179 -5.25 -0.89 -25.13
N SER A 180 -4.87 -0.67 -23.88
CA SER A 180 -5.60 0.21 -22.95
C SER A 180 -4.66 0.96 -21.99
N PRO A 181 -3.84 1.88 -22.50
CA PRO A 181 -2.80 2.56 -21.69
C PRO A 181 -3.36 3.37 -20.52
N LYS A 182 -4.62 3.80 -20.63
CA LYS A 182 -5.32 4.54 -19.56
C LYS A 182 -5.53 3.69 -18.30
N ASN A 183 -5.65 2.38 -18.46
CA ASN A 183 -5.97 1.43 -17.38
C ASN A 183 -4.74 0.71 -16.80
N VAL A 184 -3.54 1.10 -17.22
CA VAL A 184 -2.27 0.52 -16.75
C VAL A 184 -1.48 1.57 -16.00
N LEU A 185 -1.01 1.21 -14.81
CA LEU A 185 -0.09 2.00 -13.97
C LEU A 185 1.31 1.40 -14.03
N THR A 186 2.33 2.19 -13.74
CA THR A 186 3.65 1.68 -13.35
C THR A 186 3.74 1.66 -11.82
N MET A 187 4.61 0.82 -11.27
CA MET A 187 4.88 0.83 -9.82
C MET A 187 5.49 2.17 -9.37
N GLN A 188 6.22 2.86 -10.25
CA GLN A 188 6.70 4.22 -10.02
C GLN A 188 5.54 5.19 -9.82
N GLU A 189 4.53 5.17 -10.71
CA GLU A 189 3.35 6.03 -10.56
C GLU A 189 2.60 5.74 -9.26
N VAL A 190 2.49 4.48 -8.85
CA VAL A 190 1.82 4.11 -7.59
C VAL A 190 2.61 4.62 -6.39
N GLY A 191 3.93 4.37 -6.33
CA GLY A 191 4.79 4.83 -5.24
C GLY A 191 4.85 6.36 -5.16
N GLN A 192 5.05 7.04 -6.29
CA GLN A 192 5.07 8.50 -6.34
C GLN A 192 3.72 9.09 -5.90
N ALA A 193 2.59 8.52 -6.34
CA ALA A 193 1.27 8.97 -5.92
C ALA A 193 1.06 8.79 -4.40
N MET A 194 1.56 7.69 -3.80
CA MET A 194 1.51 7.51 -2.35
C MET A 194 2.33 8.57 -1.60
N ILE A 195 3.53 8.88 -2.06
CA ILE A 195 4.37 9.94 -1.49
C ILE A 195 3.64 11.29 -1.61
N ASN A 196 3.12 11.60 -2.80
CA ASN A 196 2.42 12.87 -3.04
C ASN A 196 1.11 12.98 -2.23
N ALA A 197 0.37 11.88 -2.04
CA ALA A 197 -0.81 11.85 -1.19
C ALA A 197 -0.51 12.33 0.24
N VAL A 198 0.66 11.94 0.77
CA VAL A 198 1.09 12.31 2.13
C VAL A 198 1.64 13.74 2.19
N THR A 199 2.38 14.18 1.18
CA THR A 199 3.14 15.45 1.21
C THR A 199 2.34 16.66 0.74
N ILE A 200 1.48 16.49 -0.25
CA ILE A 200 0.66 17.58 -0.82
C ILE A 200 -0.84 17.35 -0.63
N GLY A 201 -1.26 16.12 -0.26
CA GLY A 201 -2.66 15.77 -0.08
C GLY A 201 -3.39 15.49 -1.40
N TYR A 202 -4.62 14.97 -1.27
CA TYR A 202 -5.55 14.78 -2.38
C TYR A 202 -7.00 14.94 -1.89
N PRO A 203 -7.92 15.51 -2.68
CA PRO A 203 -9.28 15.82 -2.21
C PRO A 203 -10.21 14.61 -2.05
N LYS A 204 -9.80 13.43 -2.50
CA LYS A 204 -10.56 12.17 -2.41
C LYS A 204 -9.82 11.16 -1.54
N SER A 205 -10.53 10.39 -0.74
CA SER A 205 -9.98 9.24 -0.01
C SER A 205 -9.89 7.97 -0.87
N ILE A 206 -10.75 7.81 -1.88
CA ILE A 206 -10.68 6.69 -2.82
C ILE A 206 -10.02 7.17 -4.11
N LEU A 207 -8.88 6.57 -4.46
CA LEU A 207 -8.10 6.91 -5.63
C LEU A 207 -8.20 5.80 -6.68
N GLU A 208 -8.91 6.07 -7.75
CA GLU A 208 -8.97 5.21 -8.93
C GLU A 208 -7.73 5.43 -9.82
N ILE A 209 -7.56 4.64 -10.87
CA ILE A 209 -6.37 4.68 -11.75
C ILE A 209 -6.09 6.10 -12.27
N ALA A 210 -7.14 6.85 -12.64
CA ALA A 210 -6.99 8.22 -13.14
C ALA A 210 -6.47 9.18 -12.05
N ASP A 211 -6.99 9.06 -10.82
CA ASP A 211 -6.56 9.86 -9.67
C ASP A 211 -5.10 9.56 -9.33
N ILE A 212 -4.71 8.27 -9.32
CA ILE A 212 -3.32 7.83 -9.06
C ILE A 212 -2.37 8.43 -10.11
N LYS A 213 -2.73 8.38 -11.41
CA LYS A 213 -1.91 8.98 -12.47
C LYS A 213 -1.80 10.48 -12.36
N GLN A 214 -2.87 11.15 -12.01
CA GLN A 214 -2.88 12.60 -11.79
C GLN A 214 -1.96 12.97 -10.64
N LEU A 215 -2.12 12.29 -9.50
CA LEU A 215 -1.36 12.54 -8.29
C LEU A 215 0.13 12.21 -8.46
N ALA A 216 0.47 11.15 -9.19
CA ALA A 216 1.87 10.80 -9.49
C ALA A 216 2.61 11.89 -10.28
N LYS A 217 1.90 12.69 -11.08
CA LYS A 217 2.47 13.80 -11.88
C LYS A 217 2.51 15.12 -11.14
N ALA A 218 1.84 15.24 -10.01
CA ALA A 218 1.86 16.47 -9.23
C ALA A 218 3.28 16.73 -8.73
N GLN A 219 3.77 17.95 -8.95
CA GLN A 219 5.07 18.38 -8.44
C GLN A 219 4.90 18.86 -7.00
N SER A 220 5.69 18.31 -6.13
CA SER A 220 5.78 18.72 -4.73
C SER A 220 6.67 19.95 -4.56
#